data_196c9aae8f2a596f96dac36b2fdbbab5
#
_entry.id   196c9aae8f2a596f96dac36b2fdbbab5
#
_cell.length_a   1.000
_cell.length_b   1.000
_cell.length_c   1.000
_cell.angle_alpha   90.00
_cell.angle_beta   90.00
_cell.angle_gamma   90.00
#
_symmetry.space_group_name_H-M   'P 1'
#
loop_
_entity.id
_entity.type
_entity.pdbx_description
1 polymer ?
#
loop_
_entity_poly.entity_id
_entity_poly.type
_entity_poly.pdbx_seq_one_letter_code
_entity_poly.pdbx_strand_id
1 'polypeptide(L)'
;MATWFKPYRSALAARDLRLLFTGLIVSATGSWAYNVGLLALVYERTHSLVWIGAAGLARFVPALIASPYGGVIAERTERIRLMVIADVLCAVWQIGLVLVAVSGAPIGIALGLSALTSVTNVVYSPAVAATIPSMVTENDLVAANAINGTIDNLVVIAGPAVGAVLIVLGSPSWTFAVNAASFAVSALIVARIRTRSRPVDVTEKGTVGPFRQMLVGMRTILHNTSARPLVGLCALASFLYGTDTVLFVAVSQQRLGTGSEGFGYLLAGLGIGGILMAPFMDRLGKSKNLAPMILAGISLYCLPTAVLAWTHNATLAFVIQIIRGGATLVVDVMAITSLQRTVRSDELARVFGVFWAIVLGAISLGALITPQIVSAIGLNGALFIMALAPFVLGLLGYVSLHRIDLAAAVQADALAPRVALLEQLDMFVSASRLVLERLAAAESEVDFPPSVPIVVEGDPSDAMYVLKSGEVEVRSRGESGGPEELRATLQAPAYFGEIGVLGHLPRTATVIARTYCECARIEGAALFEALNATGPSASLMDIATSRLSVAYPSQELGYETAAD
;
A
#
# COMPACT_ATOMS: atom_id res chain seq x y z
N MET A 1 7.73 0.72 26.05
CA MET A 1 6.94 1.65 25.21
C MET A 1 7.78 2.76 24.54
N ALA A 2 8.85 3.27 25.15
CA ALA A 2 9.65 4.39 24.58
C ALA A 2 10.46 4.06 23.32
N THR A 3 10.83 2.82 23.09
CA THR A 3 11.65 2.39 21.94
C THR A 3 10.87 2.28 20.64
N TRP A 4 9.57 2.02 20.69
CA TRP A 4 8.71 1.87 19.50
C TRP A 4 8.47 3.18 18.73
N PHE A 5 8.51 4.32 19.42
CA PHE A 5 8.31 5.64 18.79
C PHE A 5 9.61 6.29 18.30
N LYS A 6 10.78 5.67 18.55
CA LYS A 6 12.08 6.24 18.18
C LYS A 6 12.25 6.46 16.67
N PRO A 7 11.92 5.50 15.77
CA PRO A 7 12.01 5.72 14.31
C PRO A 7 11.08 6.82 13.79
N TYR A 8 9.86 6.90 14.33
CA TYR A 8 8.90 7.95 13.95
C TYR A 8 9.39 9.35 14.38
N ARG A 9 9.99 9.47 15.57
CA ARG A 9 10.59 10.74 16.01
C ARG A 9 11.82 11.10 15.19
N SER A 10 12.63 10.13 14.82
CA SER A 10 13.78 10.32 13.95
C SER A 10 13.36 10.82 12.58
N ALA A 11 12.43 10.15 11.90
CA ALA A 11 11.90 10.58 10.62
C ALA A 11 11.31 12.00 10.69
N LEU A 12 10.51 12.30 11.72
CA LEU A 12 9.93 13.63 11.94
C LEU A 12 10.94 14.67 12.43
N ALA A 13 12.19 14.30 12.77
CA ALA A 13 13.24 15.28 13.02
C ALA A 13 13.67 16.02 11.74
N ALA A 14 13.53 15.39 10.56
CA ALA A 14 13.80 16.01 9.27
C ALA A 14 12.82 17.16 9.03
N ARG A 15 13.35 18.40 8.93
CA ARG A 15 12.55 19.63 8.73
C ARG A 15 11.72 19.56 7.47
N ASP A 16 12.32 19.15 6.37
CA ASP A 16 11.69 19.16 5.05
C ASP A 16 10.57 18.10 4.96
N LEU A 17 10.72 16.94 5.60
CA LEU A 17 9.65 15.94 5.71
C LEU A 17 8.46 16.47 6.51
N ARG A 18 8.70 17.18 7.63
CA ARG A 18 7.60 17.81 8.38
C ARG A 18 6.84 18.83 7.55
N LEU A 19 7.55 19.65 6.76
CA LEU A 19 6.91 20.61 5.87
C LEU A 19 6.07 19.88 4.81
N LEU A 20 6.59 18.83 4.18
CA LEU A 20 5.87 18.02 3.21
C LEU A 20 4.58 17.44 3.81
N PHE A 21 4.67 16.79 4.95
CA PHE A 21 3.51 16.17 5.60
C PHE A 21 2.49 17.21 6.11
N THR A 22 2.96 18.36 6.61
CA THR A 22 2.05 19.44 7.01
C THR A 22 1.28 19.99 5.81
N GLY A 23 1.96 20.24 4.69
CA GLY A 23 1.31 20.64 3.43
C GLY A 23 0.28 19.61 2.98
N LEU A 24 0.66 18.33 2.97
CA LEU A 24 -0.19 17.21 2.58
C LEU A 24 -1.46 17.11 3.46
N ILE A 25 -1.32 17.15 4.79
CA ILE A 25 -2.45 17.11 5.72
C ILE A 25 -3.44 18.25 5.43
N VAL A 26 -2.92 19.45 5.26
CA VAL A 26 -3.74 20.65 5.03
C VAL A 26 -4.50 20.55 3.70
N SER A 27 -3.80 20.29 2.59
CA SER A 27 -4.42 20.23 1.25
C SER A 27 -5.34 19.02 1.08
N ALA A 28 -4.95 17.85 1.60
CA ALA A 28 -5.78 16.66 1.49
C ALA A 28 -7.06 16.74 2.35
N THR A 29 -6.98 17.30 3.57
CA THR A 29 -8.19 17.54 4.39
C THR A 29 -9.17 18.47 3.67
N GLY A 30 -8.67 19.58 3.09
CA GLY A 30 -9.48 20.47 2.26
C GLY A 30 -10.11 19.76 1.06
N SER A 31 -9.34 18.89 0.39
CA SER A 31 -9.79 18.12 -0.78
C SER A 31 -10.90 17.10 -0.46
N TRP A 32 -10.91 16.54 0.74
CA TRP A 32 -12.02 15.70 1.18
C TRP A 32 -13.21 16.53 1.64
N ALA A 33 -12.99 17.69 2.27
CA ALA A 33 -14.06 18.60 2.69
C ALA A 33 -14.81 19.17 1.48
N TYR A 34 -14.10 19.59 0.41
CA TYR A 34 -14.77 20.14 -0.78
C TYR A 34 -15.63 19.10 -1.50
N ASN A 35 -15.29 17.82 -1.42
CA ASN A 35 -16.11 16.76 -2.01
C ASN A 35 -17.53 16.74 -1.44
N VAL A 36 -17.67 16.92 -0.13
CA VAL A 36 -18.97 17.05 0.54
C VAL A 36 -19.73 18.29 0.02
N GLY A 37 -19.02 19.43 -0.08
CA GLY A 37 -19.62 20.67 -0.59
C GLY A 37 -20.03 20.60 -2.05
N LEU A 38 -19.24 19.91 -2.90
CA LEU A 38 -19.59 19.73 -4.31
C LEU A 38 -20.91 18.95 -4.46
N LEU A 39 -21.04 17.83 -3.75
CA LEU A 39 -22.25 17.00 -3.83
C LEU A 39 -23.47 17.74 -3.25
N ALA A 40 -23.27 18.49 -2.16
CA ALA A 40 -24.30 19.35 -1.59
C ALA A 40 -24.75 20.42 -2.60
N LEU A 41 -23.83 21.18 -3.18
CA LEU A 41 -24.12 22.21 -4.18
C LEU A 41 -24.86 21.64 -5.40
N VAL A 42 -24.37 20.50 -5.92
CA VAL A 42 -24.98 19.84 -7.07
C VAL A 42 -26.42 19.42 -6.76
N TYR A 43 -26.65 18.82 -5.60
CA TYR A 43 -28.00 18.40 -5.22
C TYR A 43 -28.92 19.58 -4.95
N GLU A 44 -28.50 20.58 -4.19
CA GLU A 44 -29.29 21.79 -3.90
C GLU A 44 -29.79 22.50 -5.16
N ARG A 45 -28.97 22.51 -6.22
CA ARG A 45 -29.33 23.19 -7.46
C ARG A 45 -30.10 22.35 -8.47
N THR A 46 -29.89 21.05 -8.48
CA THR A 46 -30.44 20.17 -9.52
C THR A 46 -31.55 19.26 -9.00
N HIS A 47 -31.59 19.01 -7.69
CA HIS A 47 -32.46 18.00 -7.06
C HIS A 47 -32.43 16.65 -7.78
N SER A 48 -31.30 16.31 -8.42
CA SER A 48 -31.16 15.16 -9.30
C SER A 48 -29.98 14.28 -8.91
N LEU A 49 -30.27 13.01 -8.65
CA LEU A 49 -29.23 12.00 -8.38
C LEU A 49 -28.34 11.73 -9.60
N VAL A 50 -28.85 11.96 -10.82
CA VAL A 50 -28.04 11.84 -12.05
C VAL A 50 -26.89 12.84 -12.06
N TRP A 51 -27.13 14.07 -11.62
CA TRP A 51 -26.09 15.09 -11.49
C TRP A 51 -25.11 14.76 -10.36
N ILE A 52 -25.53 14.10 -9.29
CA ILE A 52 -24.63 13.57 -8.25
C ILE A 52 -23.71 12.50 -8.84
N GLY A 53 -24.26 11.56 -9.61
CA GLY A 53 -23.45 10.58 -10.36
C GLY A 53 -22.47 11.26 -11.31
N ALA A 54 -22.91 12.29 -12.04
CA ALA A 54 -22.04 13.08 -12.94
C ALA A 54 -20.91 13.78 -12.17
N ALA A 55 -21.15 14.28 -10.94
CA ALA A 55 -20.12 14.85 -10.09
C ALA A 55 -19.06 13.80 -9.68
N GLY A 56 -19.48 12.59 -9.33
CA GLY A 56 -18.59 11.46 -9.10
C GLY A 56 -17.74 11.13 -10.34
N LEU A 57 -18.37 11.07 -11.53
CA LEU A 57 -17.64 10.84 -12.78
C LEU A 57 -16.63 11.96 -13.07
N ALA A 58 -17.02 13.23 -12.91
CA ALA A 58 -16.15 14.37 -13.10
C ALA A 58 -14.91 14.34 -12.19
N ARG A 59 -15.02 13.71 -11.03
CA ARG A 59 -13.91 13.56 -10.09
C ARG A 59 -12.99 12.38 -10.44
N PHE A 60 -13.54 11.20 -10.76
CA PHE A 60 -12.75 9.98 -10.85
C PHE A 60 -12.30 9.63 -12.27
N VAL A 61 -13.13 9.86 -13.29
CA VAL A 61 -12.81 9.49 -14.69
C VAL A 61 -11.63 10.30 -15.25
N PRO A 62 -11.56 11.64 -15.08
CA PRO A 62 -10.41 12.41 -15.55
C PRO A 62 -9.10 12.01 -14.83
N ALA A 63 -9.17 11.71 -13.52
CA ALA A 63 -8.03 11.21 -12.75
C ALA A 63 -7.59 9.83 -13.26
N LEU A 64 -8.52 8.92 -13.56
CA LEU A 64 -8.23 7.60 -14.13
C LEU A 64 -7.47 7.72 -15.47
N ILE A 65 -7.93 8.59 -16.36
CA ILE A 65 -7.32 8.80 -17.68
C ILE A 65 -5.94 9.47 -17.54
N ALA A 66 -5.78 10.40 -16.61
CA ALA A 66 -4.55 11.17 -16.41
C ALA A 66 -3.49 10.42 -15.58
N SER A 67 -3.89 9.44 -14.73
CA SER A 67 -2.99 8.80 -13.76
C SER A 67 -1.73 8.15 -14.37
N PRO A 68 -1.76 7.50 -15.55
CA PRO A 68 -0.55 6.97 -16.18
C PRO A 68 0.49 8.04 -16.54
N TYR A 69 0.04 9.26 -16.77
CA TYR A 69 0.91 10.39 -17.12
C TYR A 69 1.48 11.08 -15.87
N GLY A 70 0.77 10.99 -14.73
CA GLY A 70 1.17 11.63 -13.48
C GLY A 70 2.54 11.16 -13.00
N GLY A 71 2.80 9.86 -13.03
CA GLY A 71 4.09 9.29 -12.69
C GLY A 71 5.21 9.76 -13.60
N VAL A 72 4.98 9.73 -14.94
CA VAL A 72 5.98 10.16 -15.94
C VAL A 72 6.32 11.64 -15.78
N ILE A 73 5.33 12.49 -15.48
CA ILE A 73 5.55 13.92 -15.24
C ILE A 73 6.36 14.11 -13.95
N ALA A 74 6.06 13.37 -12.88
CA ALA A 74 6.76 13.44 -11.60
C ALA A 74 8.22 12.95 -11.69
N GLU A 75 8.52 12.02 -12.60
CA GLU A 75 9.89 11.55 -12.85
C GLU A 75 10.73 12.56 -13.63
N ARG A 76 10.11 13.30 -14.57
CA ARG A 76 10.80 14.21 -15.50
C ARG A 76 10.93 15.64 -15.01
N THR A 77 10.22 16.01 -13.94
CA THR A 77 10.18 17.38 -13.40
C THR A 77 10.73 17.44 -11.98
N GLU A 78 11.21 18.61 -11.58
CA GLU A 78 11.57 18.87 -10.18
C GLU A 78 10.31 18.77 -9.32
N ARG A 79 10.30 17.78 -8.44
CA ARG A 79 9.08 17.31 -7.75
C ARG A 79 8.47 18.35 -6.83
N ILE A 80 9.30 19.11 -6.09
CA ILE A 80 8.81 20.19 -5.20
C ILE A 80 8.13 21.28 -6.02
N ARG A 81 8.75 21.70 -7.11
CA ARG A 81 8.15 22.71 -8.01
C ARG A 81 6.84 22.20 -8.63
N LEU A 82 6.80 20.92 -9.01
CA LEU A 82 5.60 20.29 -9.56
C LEU A 82 4.44 20.31 -8.55
N MET A 83 4.70 19.95 -7.28
CA MET A 83 3.70 19.99 -6.22
C MET A 83 3.19 21.41 -5.95
N VAL A 84 4.09 22.40 -5.91
CA VAL A 84 3.69 23.81 -5.72
C VAL A 84 2.81 24.29 -6.88
N ILE A 85 3.17 23.98 -8.13
CA ILE A 85 2.36 24.35 -9.31
C ILE A 85 0.98 23.66 -9.23
N ALA A 86 0.94 22.38 -8.88
CA ALA A 86 -0.31 21.65 -8.74
C ALA A 86 -1.22 22.27 -7.66
N ASP A 87 -0.67 22.59 -6.49
CA ASP A 87 -1.40 23.25 -5.41
C ASP A 87 -1.94 24.63 -5.85
N VAL A 88 -1.13 25.44 -6.51
CA VAL A 88 -1.56 26.77 -7.02
C VAL A 88 -2.69 26.63 -8.04
N LEU A 89 -2.57 25.70 -8.99
CA LEU A 89 -3.63 25.45 -9.98
C LEU A 89 -4.90 24.94 -9.30
N CYS A 90 -4.78 24.01 -8.36
CA CYS A 90 -5.93 23.52 -7.60
C CYS A 90 -6.60 24.66 -6.81
N ALA A 91 -5.83 25.57 -6.19
CA ALA A 91 -6.40 26.75 -5.53
C ALA A 91 -7.20 27.62 -6.51
N VAL A 92 -6.70 27.85 -7.74
CA VAL A 92 -7.41 28.61 -8.79
C VAL A 92 -8.71 27.92 -9.19
N TRP A 93 -8.71 26.59 -9.39
CA TRP A 93 -9.93 25.87 -9.71
C TRP A 93 -10.94 25.90 -8.56
N GLN A 94 -10.48 25.85 -7.30
CA GLN A 94 -11.36 25.97 -6.14
C GLN A 94 -11.95 27.38 -5.99
N ILE A 95 -11.19 28.45 -6.29
CA ILE A 95 -11.74 29.82 -6.39
C ILE A 95 -12.82 29.89 -7.48
N GLY A 96 -12.58 29.24 -8.62
CA GLY A 96 -13.60 29.10 -9.67
C GLY A 96 -14.88 28.45 -9.16
N LEU A 97 -14.77 27.39 -8.32
CA LEU A 97 -15.92 26.74 -7.69
C LEU A 97 -16.66 27.67 -6.72
N VAL A 98 -15.93 28.48 -5.93
CA VAL A 98 -16.57 29.53 -5.09
C VAL A 98 -17.38 30.49 -5.95
N LEU A 99 -16.81 30.98 -7.06
CA LEU A 99 -17.51 31.90 -7.97
C LEU A 99 -18.75 31.24 -8.58
N VAL A 100 -18.68 29.98 -9.00
CA VAL A 100 -19.86 29.23 -9.49
C VAL A 100 -20.91 29.09 -8.40
N ALA A 101 -20.50 28.79 -7.17
CA ALA A 101 -21.42 28.63 -6.04
C ALA A 101 -22.16 29.94 -5.70
N VAL A 102 -21.47 31.08 -5.75
CA VAL A 102 -22.03 32.38 -5.38
C VAL A 102 -22.83 33.02 -6.54
N SER A 103 -22.33 32.92 -7.78
CA SER A 103 -22.94 33.58 -8.94
C SER A 103 -24.19 32.88 -9.49
N GLY A 104 -24.45 31.64 -9.09
CA GLY A 104 -25.53 30.86 -9.68
C GLY A 104 -25.22 30.29 -11.07
N ALA A 105 -23.97 30.33 -11.52
CA ALA A 105 -23.54 29.82 -12.81
C ALA A 105 -23.92 28.34 -13.03
N PRO A 106 -24.04 27.87 -14.31
CA PRO A 106 -24.45 26.50 -14.61
C PRO A 106 -23.59 25.44 -13.92
N ILE A 107 -24.24 24.40 -13.35
CA ILE A 107 -23.57 23.36 -12.56
C ILE A 107 -22.51 22.58 -13.36
N GLY A 108 -22.68 22.50 -14.68
CA GLY A 108 -21.69 21.89 -15.58
C GLY A 108 -20.30 22.54 -15.49
N ILE A 109 -20.22 23.85 -15.19
CA ILE A 109 -18.93 24.54 -14.97
C ILE A 109 -18.29 24.04 -13.68
N ALA A 110 -19.07 23.81 -12.60
CA ALA A 110 -18.55 23.22 -11.37
C ALA A 110 -17.97 21.83 -11.60
N LEU A 111 -18.65 21.01 -12.41
CA LEU A 111 -18.15 19.67 -12.78
C LEU A 111 -16.87 19.76 -13.61
N GLY A 112 -16.76 20.70 -14.54
CA GLY A 112 -15.54 20.96 -15.30
C GLY A 112 -14.36 21.37 -14.43
N LEU A 113 -14.58 22.28 -13.46
CA LEU A 113 -13.57 22.70 -12.49
C LEU A 113 -13.16 21.58 -11.54
N SER A 114 -14.10 20.71 -11.13
CA SER A 114 -13.81 19.49 -10.36
C SER A 114 -12.93 18.53 -11.16
N ALA A 115 -13.23 18.32 -12.45
CA ALA A 115 -12.42 17.51 -13.34
C ALA A 115 -11.00 18.05 -13.49
N LEU A 116 -10.85 19.36 -13.67
CA LEU A 116 -9.54 20.04 -13.73
C LEU A 116 -8.76 19.87 -12.41
N THR A 117 -9.42 20.02 -11.26
CA THR A 117 -8.80 19.76 -9.95
C THR A 117 -8.27 18.32 -9.87
N SER A 118 -9.07 17.34 -10.31
CA SER A 118 -8.70 15.92 -10.26
C SER A 118 -7.51 15.61 -11.16
N VAL A 119 -7.50 16.10 -12.40
CA VAL A 119 -6.37 15.94 -13.34
C VAL A 119 -5.10 16.59 -12.79
N THR A 120 -5.22 17.78 -12.25
CA THR A 120 -4.08 18.53 -11.69
C THR A 120 -3.47 17.79 -10.50
N ASN A 121 -4.31 17.15 -9.66
CA ASN A 121 -3.85 16.47 -8.45
C ASN A 121 -3.21 15.10 -8.70
N VAL A 122 -3.36 14.51 -9.89
CA VAL A 122 -2.82 13.18 -10.23
C VAL A 122 -1.29 13.10 -10.06
N VAL A 123 -0.56 14.19 -10.27
CA VAL A 123 0.90 14.23 -10.14
C VAL A 123 1.38 14.26 -8.69
N TYR A 124 0.50 14.58 -7.74
CA TYR A 124 0.88 14.85 -6.35
C TYR A 124 1.36 13.60 -5.61
N SER A 125 0.60 12.52 -5.64
CA SER A 125 0.96 11.27 -4.95
C SER A 125 2.28 10.64 -5.44
N PRO A 126 2.54 10.51 -6.76
CA PRO A 126 3.84 10.03 -7.25
C PRO A 126 4.99 10.97 -6.86
N ALA A 127 4.76 12.31 -6.89
CA ALA A 127 5.78 13.28 -6.50
C ALA A 127 6.14 13.16 -5.01
N VAL A 128 5.16 13.00 -4.12
CA VAL A 128 5.36 12.77 -2.68
C VAL A 128 6.15 11.49 -2.46
N ALA A 129 5.69 10.36 -3.03
CA ALA A 129 6.32 9.05 -2.85
C ALA A 129 7.78 9.04 -3.30
N ALA A 130 8.07 9.71 -4.43
CA ALA A 130 9.43 9.79 -4.96
C ALA A 130 10.33 10.82 -4.22
N THR A 131 9.74 11.74 -3.43
CA THR A 131 10.51 12.77 -2.70
C THR A 131 10.88 12.31 -1.29
N ILE A 132 10.06 11.50 -0.62
CA ILE A 132 10.30 11.00 0.75
C ILE A 132 11.72 10.40 0.91
N PRO A 133 12.22 9.51 0.02
CA PRO A 133 13.56 8.92 0.18
C PRO A 133 14.69 9.95 0.17
N SER A 134 14.52 11.09 -0.48
CA SER A 134 15.53 12.16 -0.50
C SER A 134 15.54 13.06 0.75
N MET A 135 14.58 12.87 1.67
CA MET A 135 14.41 13.70 2.88
C MET A 135 14.79 13.01 4.18
N VAL A 136 14.94 11.69 4.16
CA VAL A 136 15.22 10.87 5.34
C VAL A 136 16.37 9.93 5.10
N THR A 137 16.96 9.40 6.19
CA THR A 137 17.94 8.33 6.10
C THR A 137 17.25 7.01 5.73
N GLU A 138 18.00 6.06 5.21
CA GLU A 138 17.47 4.74 4.84
C GLU A 138 16.78 4.02 6.01
N ASN A 139 17.33 4.17 7.23
CA ASN A 139 16.76 3.61 8.46
C ASN A 139 15.39 4.23 8.84
N ASP A 140 15.13 5.46 8.43
CA ASP A 140 13.89 6.19 8.75
C ASP A 140 12.83 6.09 7.63
N LEU A 141 13.19 5.52 6.46
CA LEU A 141 12.33 5.47 5.28
C LEU A 141 11.02 4.70 5.53
N VAL A 142 11.11 3.56 6.24
CA VAL A 142 9.94 2.75 6.59
C VAL A 142 8.98 3.55 7.50
N ALA A 143 9.54 4.26 8.49
CA ALA A 143 8.75 5.09 9.38
C ALA A 143 8.11 6.28 8.65
N ALA A 144 8.83 6.93 7.73
CA ALA A 144 8.30 8.03 6.91
C ALA A 144 7.14 7.57 6.03
N ASN A 145 7.25 6.43 5.35
CA ASN A 145 6.18 5.85 4.55
C ASN A 145 4.96 5.45 5.40
N ALA A 146 5.19 4.91 6.61
CA ALA A 146 4.10 4.58 7.54
C ALA A 146 3.34 5.84 8.00
N ILE A 147 4.06 6.95 8.25
CA ILE A 147 3.43 8.25 8.56
C ILE A 147 2.62 8.73 7.37
N ASN A 148 3.16 8.67 6.14
CA ASN A 148 2.42 9.06 4.93
C ASN A 148 1.10 8.29 4.79
N GLY A 149 1.13 6.96 4.90
CA GLY A 149 -0.08 6.14 4.86
C GLY A 149 -1.07 6.44 5.99
N THR A 150 -0.57 6.80 7.18
CA THR A 150 -1.41 7.23 8.31
C THR A 150 -2.11 8.57 7.99
N ILE A 151 -1.39 9.52 7.38
CA ILE A 151 -1.96 10.80 6.95
C ILE A 151 -3.07 10.55 5.93
N ASP A 152 -2.82 9.73 4.91
CA ASP A 152 -3.82 9.41 3.88
C ASP A 152 -5.12 8.86 4.50
N ASN A 153 -5.01 7.97 5.48
CA ASN A 153 -6.19 7.45 6.18
C ASN A 153 -6.89 8.50 7.05
N LEU A 154 -6.14 9.33 7.78
CA LEU A 154 -6.72 10.36 8.66
C LEU A 154 -7.48 11.43 7.89
N VAL A 155 -6.98 11.87 6.73
CA VAL A 155 -7.62 12.92 5.94
C VAL A 155 -8.92 12.46 5.27
N VAL A 156 -9.02 11.17 4.92
CA VAL A 156 -10.27 10.55 4.42
C VAL A 156 -11.40 10.66 5.45
N ILE A 157 -11.05 10.69 6.72
CA ILE A 157 -11.99 10.73 7.84
C ILE A 157 -12.26 12.17 8.27
N ALA A 158 -11.18 12.92 8.53
CA ALA A 158 -11.29 14.28 9.03
C ALA A 158 -11.88 15.24 7.98
N GLY A 159 -11.54 15.05 6.72
CA GLY A 159 -11.98 15.95 5.64
C GLY A 159 -13.49 16.03 5.48
N PRO A 160 -14.22 14.92 5.31
CA PRO A 160 -15.69 14.96 5.22
C PRO A 160 -16.36 15.54 6.46
N ALA A 161 -15.85 15.28 7.66
CA ALA A 161 -16.34 15.86 8.89
C ALA A 161 -16.18 17.40 8.90
N VAL A 162 -15.00 17.89 8.48
CA VAL A 162 -14.77 19.33 8.28
C VAL A 162 -15.73 19.90 7.24
N GLY A 163 -15.92 19.19 6.11
CA GLY A 163 -16.85 19.58 5.06
C GLY A 163 -18.29 19.73 5.56
N ALA A 164 -18.78 18.75 6.34
CA ALA A 164 -20.10 18.81 6.94
C ALA A 164 -20.25 20.01 7.89
N VAL A 165 -19.27 20.25 8.77
CA VAL A 165 -19.28 21.40 9.69
C VAL A 165 -19.31 22.73 8.92
N LEU A 166 -18.50 22.87 7.84
CA LEU A 166 -18.47 24.08 7.03
C LEU A 166 -19.80 24.37 6.33
N ILE A 167 -20.54 23.33 5.92
CA ILE A 167 -21.87 23.49 5.32
C ILE A 167 -22.87 23.96 6.39
N VAL A 168 -22.85 23.35 7.59
CA VAL A 168 -23.73 23.76 8.72
C VAL A 168 -23.49 25.21 9.13
N LEU A 169 -22.22 25.65 9.21
CA LEU A 169 -21.85 27.00 9.63
C LEU A 169 -22.08 28.07 8.55
N GLY A 170 -22.26 27.66 7.31
CA GLY A 170 -22.37 28.63 6.21
C GLY A 170 -23.12 28.09 5.00
N SER A 171 -22.38 27.55 4.03
CA SER A 171 -22.94 27.03 2.79
C SER A 171 -21.91 26.13 2.09
N PRO A 172 -22.28 25.38 1.03
CA PRO A 172 -21.34 24.62 0.22
C PRO A 172 -20.13 25.44 -0.29
N SER A 173 -20.32 26.74 -0.54
CA SER A 173 -19.22 27.63 -1.01
C SER A 173 -18.07 27.77 0.00
N TRP A 174 -18.35 27.64 1.30
CA TRP A 174 -17.30 27.67 2.33
C TRP A 174 -16.33 26.50 2.21
N THR A 175 -16.80 25.32 1.80
CA THR A 175 -15.92 24.16 1.58
C THR A 175 -14.93 24.42 0.45
N PHE A 176 -15.36 25.09 -0.61
CA PHE A 176 -14.47 25.46 -1.73
C PHE A 176 -13.48 26.58 -1.33
N ALA A 177 -13.95 27.58 -0.57
CA ALA A 177 -13.10 28.65 -0.08
C ALA A 177 -12.00 28.13 0.86
N VAL A 178 -12.37 27.28 1.81
CA VAL A 178 -11.43 26.66 2.74
C VAL A 178 -10.46 25.75 1.97
N ASN A 179 -10.93 24.99 0.98
CA ASN A 179 -10.06 24.16 0.15
C ASN A 179 -9.11 25.01 -0.73
N ALA A 180 -9.57 26.13 -1.29
CA ALA A 180 -8.70 27.06 -2.00
C ALA A 180 -7.59 27.59 -1.07
N ALA A 181 -7.97 28.00 0.15
CA ALA A 181 -7.00 28.44 1.15
C ALA A 181 -6.04 27.31 1.57
N SER A 182 -6.53 26.08 1.72
CA SER A 182 -5.71 24.93 2.08
C SER A 182 -4.64 24.62 1.03
N PHE A 183 -4.99 24.67 -0.25
CA PHE A 183 -4.03 24.52 -1.35
C PHE A 183 -3.02 25.69 -1.39
N ALA A 184 -3.46 26.93 -1.19
CA ALA A 184 -2.56 28.07 -1.13
C ALA A 184 -1.57 27.96 0.06
N VAL A 185 -2.04 27.55 1.22
CA VAL A 185 -1.20 27.30 2.42
C VAL A 185 -0.24 26.14 2.17
N SER A 186 -0.71 25.04 1.56
CA SER A 186 0.14 23.91 1.17
C SER A 186 1.24 24.36 0.21
N ALA A 187 0.90 25.09 -0.84
CA ALA A 187 1.87 25.63 -1.79
C ALA A 187 2.97 26.46 -1.09
N LEU A 188 2.57 27.34 -0.14
CA LEU A 188 3.52 28.15 0.63
C LEU A 188 4.40 27.32 1.56
N ILE A 189 3.87 26.25 2.18
CA ILE A 189 4.62 25.35 3.05
C ILE A 189 5.61 24.53 2.21
N VAL A 190 5.13 23.90 1.13
CA VAL A 190 5.94 23.03 0.24
C VAL A 190 7.03 23.84 -0.45
N ALA A 191 6.77 25.10 -0.84
CA ALA A 191 7.77 25.99 -1.42
C ALA A 191 8.96 26.30 -0.47
N ARG A 192 8.80 26.11 0.86
CA ARG A 192 9.89 26.28 1.85
C ARG A 192 10.80 25.07 2.01
N ILE A 193 10.49 23.96 1.35
CA ILE A 193 11.33 22.75 1.31
C ILE A 193 12.61 23.09 0.55
N ARG A 194 13.74 22.73 1.14
CA ARG A 194 15.07 23.03 0.58
C ARG A 194 15.66 21.84 -0.18
N THR A 195 15.22 20.65 0.15
CA THR A 195 15.65 19.40 -0.52
C THR A 195 15.23 19.47 -2.00
N ARG A 196 16.20 19.42 -2.91
CA ARG A 196 15.93 19.36 -4.35
C ARG A 196 15.94 17.92 -4.80
N SER A 197 14.79 17.40 -5.12
CA SER A 197 14.65 16.09 -5.75
C SER A 197 14.78 16.25 -7.27
N ARG A 198 15.99 16.03 -7.79
CA ARG A 198 16.27 16.14 -9.22
C ARG A 198 15.58 15.02 -10.01
N PRO A 199 15.19 15.28 -11.27
CA PRO A 199 14.78 14.24 -12.20
C PRO A 199 15.91 13.21 -12.32
N VAL A 200 15.57 11.94 -12.33
CA VAL A 200 16.53 10.90 -12.72
C VAL A 200 16.74 11.04 -14.23
N ASP A 201 17.97 11.18 -14.69
CA ASP A 201 18.28 11.13 -16.11
C ASP A 201 17.89 9.74 -16.65
N VAL A 202 16.71 9.67 -17.25
CA VAL A 202 16.17 8.47 -17.89
C VAL A 202 16.81 8.36 -19.28
N THR A 203 18.13 8.25 -19.32
CA THR A 203 18.86 7.78 -20.49
C THR A 203 18.87 6.25 -20.44
N GLU A 204 18.18 5.63 -21.41
CA GLU A 204 18.31 4.21 -21.76
C GLU A 204 17.57 3.13 -20.95
N LYS A 205 16.30 3.28 -20.66
CA LYS A 205 15.46 2.08 -20.66
C LYS A 205 14.29 2.33 -21.59
N GLY A 206 14.22 1.56 -22.68
CA GLY A 206 13.21 1.68 -23.72
C GLY A 206 11.82 1.86 -23.08
N THR A 207 11.27 3.04 -23.22
CA THR A 207 9.99 3.43 -22.60
C THR A 207 8.88 2.66 -23.28
N VAL A 208 8.57 1.50 -22.72
CA VAL A 208 7.30 0.83 -23.01
C VAL A 208 6.23 1.82 -22.59
N GLY A 209 5.44 2.29 -23.55
CA GLY A 209 4.42 3.32 -23.31
C GLY A 209 3.51 2.93 -22.12
N PRO A 210 3.02 3.90 -21.33
CA PRO A 210 2.27 3.64 -20.09
C PRO A 210 1.07 2.71 -20.31
N PHE A 211 0.43 2.81 -21.46
CA PHE A 211 -0.68 1.92 -21.86
C PHE A 211 -0.25 0.45 -22.02
N ARG A 212 0.94 0.21 -22.55
CA ARG A 212 1.48 -1.14 -22.70
C ARG A 212 1.91 -1.72 -21.35
N GLN A 213 2.42 -0.92 -20.44
CA GLN A 213 2.69 -1.33 -19.06
C GLN A 213 1.40 -1.73 -18.32
N MET A 214 0.33 -0.98 -18.53
CA MET A 214 -1.00 -1.30 -17.98
C MET A 214 -1.55 -2.62 -18.54
N LEU A 215 -1.38 -2.89 -19.84
CA LEU A 215 -1.77 -4.18 -20.44
C LEU A 215 -0.96 -5.35 -19.88
N VAL A 216 0.34 -5.16 -19.63
CA VAL A 216 1.17 -6.20 -18.99
C VAL A 216 0.68 -6.47 -17.57
N GLY A 217 0.47 -5.43 -16.76
CA GLY A 217 -0.06 -5.59 -15.38
C GLY A 217 -1.45 -6.26 -15.38
N MET A 218 -2.34 -5.91 -16.33
CA MET A 218 -3.64 -6.58 -16.49
C MET A 218 -3.46 -8.06 -16.81
N ARG A 219 -2.56 -8.38 -17.72
CA ARG A 219 -2.26 -9.78 -18.08
C ARG A 219 -1.71 -10.55 -16.87
N THR A 220 -0.84 -9.96 -16.07
CA THR A 220 -0.33 -10.56 -14.82
C THR A 220 -1.48 -10.86 -13.86
N ILE A 221 -2.40 -9.91 -13.62
CA ILE A 221 -3.56 -10.11 -12.73
C ILE A 221 -4.45 -11.26 -13.26
N LEU A 222 -4.76 -11.26 -14.55
CA LEU A 222 -5.65 -12.27 -15.15
C LEU A 222 -5.06 -13.69 -15.13
N HIS A 223 -3.72 -13.84 -15.25
CA HIS A 223 -3.05 -15.13 -15.21
C HIS A 223 -2.73 -15.59 -13.80
N ASN A 224 -2.63 -14.69 -12.84
CA ASN A 224 -2.40 -15.02 -11.43
C ASN A 224 -3.72 -15.41 -10.78
N THR A 225 -3.86 -16.71 -10.47
CA THR A 225 -5.08 -17.28 -9.87
C THR A 225 -5.42 -16.70 -8.51
N SER A 226 -4.42 -16.22 -7.76
CA SER A 226 -4.60 -15.60 -6.44
C SER A 226 -4.90 -14.09 -6.54
N ALA A 227 -4.26 -13.36 -7.45
CA ALA A 227 -4.47 -11.93 -7.61
C ALA A 227 -5.86 -11.60 -8.19
N ARG A 228 -6.36 -12.40 -9.13
CA ARG A 228 -7.65 -12.16 -9.80
C ARG A 228 -8.84 -12.04 -8.85
N PRO A 229 -9.12 -12.98 -7.92
CA PRO A 229 -10.25 -12.85 -7.01
C PRO A 229 -10.06 -11.69 -6.00
N LEU A 230 -8.83 -11.42 -5.56
CA LEU A 230 -8.53 -10.30 -4.66
C LEU A 230 -8.85 -8.96 -5.32
N VAL A 231 -8.36 -8.74 -6.54
CA VAL A 231 -8.64 -7.52 -7.32
C VAL A 231 -10.14 -7.40 -7.62
N GLY A 232 -10.82 -8.50 -7.93
CA GLY A 232 -12.26 -8.53 -8.16
C GLY A 232 -13.07 -8.11 -6.92
N LEU A 233 -12.71 -8.58 -5.73
CA LEU A 233 -13.38 -8.22 -4.48
C LEU A 233 -13.09 -6.77 -4.07
N CYS A 234 -11.87 -6.27 -4.29
CA CYS A 234 -11.57 -4.84 -4.14
C CYS A 234 -12.37 -3.97 -5.11
N ALA A 235 -12.50 -4.40 -6.37
CA ALA A 235 -13.32 -3.70 -7.34
C ALA A 235 -14.79 -3.65 -6.90
N LEU A 236 -15.30 -4.74 -6.31
CA LEU A 236 -16.65 -4.80 -5.75
C LEU A 236 -16.84 -3.83 -4.58
N ALA A 237 -15.90 -3.80 -3.63
CA ALA A 237 -15.92 -2.85 -2.51
C ALA A 237 -15.83 -1.40 -3.00
N SER A 238 -14.98 -1.14 -4.00
CA SER A 238 -14.82 0.18 -4.61
C SER A 238 -16.07 0.61 -5.38
N PHE A 239 -16.72 -0.32 -6.08
CA PHE A 239 -18.02 -0.07 -6.72
C PHE A 239 -19.07 0.35 -5.68
N LEU A 240 -19.14 -0.34 -4.53
CA LEU A 240 -20.03 0.04 -3.43
C LEU A 240 -19.72 1.44 -2.89
N TYR A 241 -18.43 1.80 -2.75
CA TYR A 241 -18.05 3.15 -2.35
C TYR A 241 -18.54 4.21 -3.35
N GLY A 242 -18.49 3.92 -4.65
CA GLY A 242 -19.08 4.76 -5.69
C GLY A 242 -20.59 4.89 -5.57
N THR A 243 -21.31 3.80 -5.24
CA THR A 243 -22.76 3.83 -5.00
C THR A 243 -23.12 4.63 -3.75
N ASP A 244 -22.32 4.53 -2.68
CA ASP A 244 -22.51 5.27 -1.44
C ASP A 244 -22.47 6.79 -1.67
N THR A 245 -21.68 7.27 -2.63
CA THR A 245 -21.64 8.69 -3.02
C THR A 245 -23.03 9.22 -3.41
N VAL A 246 -23.84 8.40 -4.09
CA VAL A 246 -25.18 8.74 -4.51
C VAL A 246 -26.22 8.40 -3.45
N LEU A 247 -26.12 7.19 -2.86
CA LEU A 247 -27.10 6.70 -1.90
C LEU A 247 -27.11 7.52 -0.59
N PHE A 248 -25.94 7.98 -0.12
CA PHE A 248 -25.90 8.80 1.10
C PHE A 248 -26.61 10.13 0.91
N VAL A 249 -26.49 10.75 -0.27
CA VAL A 249 -27.27 11.95 -0.60
C VAL A 249 -28.76 11.63 -0.62
N ALA A 250 -29.16 10.54 -1.30
CA ALA A 250 -30.57 10.14 -1.39
C ALA A 250 -31.16 9.78 -0.01
N VAL A 251 -30.46 9.01 0.81
CA VAL A 251 -30.89 8.64 2.18
C VAL A 251 -30.99 9.87 3.07
N SER A 252 -29.96 10.75 3.04
CA SER A 252 -29.93 11.99 3.81
C SER A 252 -31.17 12.87 3.53
N GLN A 253 -31.47 13.06 2.25
CA GLN A 253 -32.57 13.94 1.81
C GLN A 253 -33.96 13.31 1.96
N GLN A 254 -34.13 12.05 1.53
CA GLN A 254 -35.43 11.42 1.39
C GLN A 254 -35.88 10.66 2.66
N ARG A 255 -34.91 10.24 3.51
CA ARG A 255 -35.19 9.41 4.69
C ARG A 255 -34.93 10.10 6.02
N LEU A 256 -33.76 10.68 6.15
CA LEU A 256 -33.30 11.22 7.43
C LEU A 256 -33.73 12.68 7.62
N GLY A 257 -34.09 13.39 6.55
CA GLY A 257 -34.42 14.81 6.61
C GLY A 257 -33.28 15.70 7.10
N THR A 258 -32.03 15.21 6.99
CA THR A 258 -30.83 15.91 7.49
C THR A 258 -30.26 16.91 6.49
N GLY A 259 -30.93 17.13 5.36
CA GLY A 259 -30.49 18.12 4.37
C GLY A 259 -29.18 17.75 3.65
N SER A 260 -28.53 18.75 3.06
CA SER A 260 -27.27 18.62 2.35
C SER A 260 -26.08 18.21 3.25
N GLU A 261 -26.18 18.47 4.53
CA GLU A 261 -25.15 18.15 5.54
C GLU A 261 -25.10 16.64 5.86
N GLY A 262 -26.23 15.95 5.70
CA GLY A 262 -26.35 14.55 6.06
C GLY A 262 -25.45 13.62 5.26
N PHE A 263 -25.06 13.98 4.02
CA PHE A 263 -24.05 13.25 3.28
C PHE A 263 -22.70 13.24 4.04
N GLY A 264 -22.25 14.44 4.48
CA GLY A 264 -21.01 14.57 5.25
C GLY A 264 -21.07 13.83 6.58
N TYR A 265 -22.24 13.87 7.26
CA TYR A 265 -22.49 13.15 8.49
C TYR A 265 -22.36 11.62 8.32
N LEU A 266 -22.99 11.06 7.29
CA LEU A 266 -22.89 9.62 6.99
C LEU A 266 -21.47 9.21 6.60
N LEU A 267 -20.79 10.03 5.80
CA LEU A 267 -19.40 9.77 5.39
C LEU A 267 -18.43 9.88 6.56
N ALA A 268 -18.65 10.82 7.50
CA ALA A 268 -17.87 10.92 8.74
C ALA A 268 -18.01 9.66 9.61
N GLY A 269 -19.23 9.10 9.70
CA GLY A 269 -19.46 7.83 10.40
C GLY A 269 -18.65 6.68 9.80
N LEU A 270 -18.64 6.57 8.47
CA LEU A 270 -17.83 5.57 7.74
C LEU A 270 -16.33 5.75 8.04
N GLY A 271 -15.85 6.99 8.06
CA GLY A 271 -14.48 7.30 8.42
C GLY A 271 -14.12 6.92 9.85
N ILE A 272 -14.96 7.26 10.83
CA ILE A 272 -14.75 6.90 12.25
C ILE A 272 -14.63 5.39 12.41
N GLY A 273 -15.45 4.60 11.68
CA GLY A 273 -15.36 3.15 11.67
C GLY A 273 -13.99 2.64 11.25
N GLY A 274 -13.40 3.25 10.22
CA GLY A 274 -12.02 2.96 9.78
C GLY A 274 -10.98 3.24 10.88
N ILE A 275 -11.07 4.39 11.58
CA ILE A 275 -10.16 4.70 12.71
C ILE A 275 -10.28 3.66 13.82
N LEU A 276 -11.49 3.33 14.23
CA LEU A 276 -11.72 2.38 15.31
C LEU A 276 -11.19 0.98 14.99
N MET A 277 -11.20 0.62 13.70
CA MET A 277 -10.70 -0.69 13.23
C MET A 277 -9.19 -0.72 13.01
N ALA A 278 -8.55 0.40 12.72
CA ALA A 278 -7.13 0.50 12.39
C ALA A 278 -6.17 -0.19 13.39
N PRO A 279 -6.33 -0.08 14.73
CA PRO A 279 -5.46 -0.77 15.69
C PRO A 279 -5.51 -2.30 15.63
N PHE A 280 -6.57 -2.86 15.05
CA PHE A 280 -6.75 -4.32 14.93
C PHE A 280 -6.13 -4.88 13.64
N MET A 281 -5.77 -4.02 12.68
CA MET A 281 -5.29 -4.43 11.35
C MET A 281 -3.99 -5.24 11.42
N ASP A 282 -3.05 -4.89 12.31
CA ASP A 282 -1.81 -5.65 12.48
C ASP A 282 -2.07 -7.11 12.92
N ARG A 283 -3.04 -7.31 13.82
CA ARG A 283 -3.44 -8.65 14.25
C ARG A 283 -4.14 -9.43 13.14
N LEU A 284 -5.05 -8.77 12.42
CA LEU A 284 -5.79 -9.35 11.32
C LEU A 284 -4.86 -9.70 10.14
N GLY A 285 -3.89 -8.82 9.82
CA GLY A 285 -2.91 -9.03 8.75
C GLY A 285 -1.97 -10.23 8.98
N LYS A 286 -1.80 -10.67 10.24
CA LYS A 286 -1.04 -11.88 10.60
C LYS A 286 -1.85 -13.17 10.49
N SER A 287 -3.15 -13.08 10.23
CA SER A 287 -4.01 -14.26 10.08
C SER A 287 -3.66 -15.06 8.82
N LYS A 288 -3.70 -16.36 8.94
CA LYS A 288 -3.53 -17.31 7.83
C LYS A 288 -4.81 -17.46 6.98
N ASN A 289 -5.96 -17.08 7.52
CA ASN A 289 -7.27 -17.27 6.90
C ASN A 289 -7.77 -15.95 6.32
N LEU A 290 -7.40 -15.63 5.09
CA LEU A 290 -7.78 -14.39 4.41
C LEU A 290 -9.23 -14.41 3.90
N ALA A 291 -9.68 -15.54 3.36
CA ALA A 291 -10.99 -15.67 2.75
C ALA A 291 -12.16 -15.35 3.71
N PRO A 292 -12.26 -15.93 4.94
CA PRO A 292 -13.34 -15.60 5.85
C PRO A 292 -13.28 -14.15 6.34
N MET A 293 -12.10 -13.54 6.45
CA MET A 293 -11.96 -12.14 6.85
C MET A 293 -12.46 -11.18 5.78
N ILE A 294 -12.09 -11.41 4.52
CA ILE A 294 -12.56 -10.60 3.40
C ILE A 294 -14.06 -10.76 3.22
N LEU A 295 -14.60 -11.99 3.34
CA LEU A 295 -16.05 -12.21 3.29
C LEU A 295 -16.77 -11.50 4.42
N ALA A 296 -16.27 -11.59 5.66
CA ALA A 296 -16.84 -10.86 6.80
C ALA A 296 -16.80 -9.34 6.58
N GLY A 297 -15.68 -8.82 6.07
CA GLY A 297 -15.54 -7.40 5.70
C GLY A 297 -16.58 -6.98 4.65
N ILE A 298 -16.69 -7.70 3.54
CA ILE A 298 -17.70 -7.40 2.50
C ILE A 298 -19.11 -7.52 3.08
N SER A 299 -19.41 -8.54 3.88
CA SER A 299 -20.72 -8.74 4.48
C SER A 299 -21.10 -7.60 5.41
N LEU A 300 -20.19 -7.19 6.31
CA LEU A 300 -20.38 -6.07 7.23
C LEU A 300 -20.38 -4.70 6.51
N TYR A 301 -19.80 -4.62 5.31
CA TYR A 301 -19.88 -3.41 4.51
C TYR A 301 -21.20 -3.30 3.76
N CYS A 302 -21.69 -4.36 3.11
CA CYS A 302 -22.87 -4.26 2.25
C CYS A 302 -24.19 -4.55 2.99
N LEU A 303 -24.30 -5.60 3.81
CA LEU A 303 -25.60 -5.99 4.41
C LEU A 303 -26.26 -4.93 5.28
N PRO A 304 -25.53 -4.15 6.14
CA PRO A 304 -26.17 -3.10 6.94
C PRO A 304 -26.80 -1.98 6.09
N THR A 305 -26.44 -1.85 4.80
CA THR A 305 -27.09 -0.92 3.87
C THR A 305 -28.59 -1.17 3.75
N ALA A 306 -29.03 -2.44 3.87
CA ALA A 306 -30.47 -2.78 3.84
C ALA A 306 -31.24 -2.11 5.00
N VAL A 307 -30.63 -1.93 6.16
CA VAL A 307 -31.28 -1.33 7.33
C VAL A 307 -31.61 0.15 7.07
N LEU A 308 -30.82 0.82 6.22
CA LEU A 308 -31.09 2.21 5.81
C LEU A 308 -32.41 2.35 5.05
N ALA A 309 -32.96 1.26 4.50
CA ALA A 309 -34.23 1.26 3.80
C ALA A 309 -35.44 1.51 4.76
N TRP A 310 -35.29 1.24 6.03
CA TRP A 310 -36.38 1.39 7.03
C TRP A 310 -36.11 2.45 8.10
N THR A 311 -34.84 2.83 8.32
CA THR A 311 -34.50 3.78 9.36
C THR A 311 -34.78 5.23 8.94
N HIS A 312 -35.40 5.99 9.84
CA HIS A 312 -35.55 7.45 9.79
C HIS A 312 -34.71 8.12 10.89
N ASN A 313 -33.96 7.32 11.66
CA ASN A 313 -33.13 7.80 12.76
C ASN A 313 -31.71 8.05 12.27
N ALA A 314 -31.31 9.32 12.26
CA ALA A 314 -29.97 9.73 11.81
C ALA A 314 -28.84 9.11 12.66
N THR A 315 -29.06 8.96 13.99
CA THR A 315 -28.05 8.34 14.87
C THR A 315 -27.86 6.87 14.55
N LEU A 316 -28.95 6.11 14.30
CA LEU A 316 -28.84 4.72 13.89
C LEU A 316 -28.14 4.59 12.53
N ALA A 317 -28.48 5.46 11.57
CA ALA A 317 -27.81 5.50 10.28
C ALA A 317 -26.31 5.77 10.44
N PHE A 318 -25.91 6.66 11.34
CA PHE A 318 -24.51 6.96 11.64
C PHE A 318 -23.76 5.76 12.24
N VAL A 319 -24.38 5.07 13.22
CA VAL A 319 -23.80 3.85 13.82
C VAL A 319 -23.61 2.76 12.76
N ILE A 320 -24.57 2.61 11.84
CA ILE A 320 -24.44 1.69 10.69
C ILE A 320 -23.22 2.06 9.85
N GLN A 321 -22.98 3.36 9.59
CA GLN A 321 -21.80 3.78 8.82
C GLN A 321 -20.48 3.49 9.56
N ILE A 322 -20.45 3.60 10.89
CA ILE A 322 -19.27 3.21 11.68
C ILE A 322 -18.93 1.73 11.46
N ILE A 323 -19.92 0.85 11.52
CA ILE A 323 -19.72 -0.59 11.27
C ILE A 323 -19.21 -0.82 9.85
N ARG A 324 -19.83 -0.18 8.86
CA ARG A 324 -19.48 -0.30 7.45
C ARG A 324 -18.05 0.22 7.18
N GLY A 325 -17.65 1.33 7.82
CA GLY A 325 -16.33 1.91 7.66
C GLY A 325 -15.20 1.04 8.22
N GLY A 326 -15.43 0.39 9.37
CA GLY A 326 -14.49 -0.62 9.87
C GLY A 326 -14.34 -1.80 8.93
N ALA A 327 -15.43 -2.24 8.34
CA ALA A 327 -15.47 -3.35 7.40
C ALA A 327 -14.75 -3.05 6.07
N THR A 328 -14.87 -1.82 5.53
CA THR A 328 -14.14 -1.39 4.32
C THR A 328 -12.64 -1.47 4.54
N LEU A 329 -12.15 -0.97 5.67
CA LEU A 329 -10.72 -1.00 5.98
C LEU A 329 -10.19 -2.44 6.04
N VAL A 330 -10.96 -3.40 6.57
CA VAL A 330 -10.59 -4.82 6.56
C VAL A 330 -10.42 -5.34 5.14
N VAL A 331 -11.37 -5.05 4.23
CA VAL A 331 -11.28 -5.50 2.84
C VAL A 331 -10.06 -4.90 2.15
N ASP A 332 -9.85 -3.60 2.26
CA ASP A 332 -8.77 -2.89 1.59
C ASP A 332 -7.39 -3.37 2.06
N VAL A 333 -7.18 -3.40 3.37
CA VAL A 333 -5.88 -3.79 3.95
C VAL A 333 -5.58 -5.26 3.66
N MET A 334 -6.56 -6.16 3.82
CA MET A 334 -6.36 -7.58 3.56
C MET A 334 -6.07 -7.85 2.08
N ALA A 335 -6.78 -7.20 1.17
CA ALA A 335 -6.58 -7.40 -0.25
C ALA A 335 -5.25 -6.82 -0.75
N ILE A 336 -4.87 -5.61 -0.33
CA ILE A 336 -3.59 -5.00 -0.68
C ILE A 336 -2.44 -5.85 -0.13
N THR A 337 -2.49 -6.24 1.15
CA THR A 337 -1.45 -7.06 1.77
C THR A 337 -1.32 -8.44 1.07
N SER A 338 -2.45 -9.06 0.73
CA SER A 338 -2.46 -10.34 0.02
C SER A 338 -1.90 -10.20 -1.40
N LEU A 339 -2.22 -9.11 -2.09
CA LEU A 339 -1.69 -8.83 -3.42
C LEU A 339 -0.16 -8.63 -3.38
N GLN A 340 0.35 -7.91 -2.37
CA GLN A 340 1.80 -7.74 -2.14
C GLN A 340 2.53 -9.05 -1.86
N ARG A 341 1.86 -10.02 -1.22
CA ARG A 341 2.43 -11.33 -0.91
C ARG A 341 2.43 -12.29 -2.09
N THR A 342 1.46 -12.17 -3.00
CA THR A 342 1.23 -13.13 -4.09
C THR A 342 1.86 -12.71 -5.41
N VAL A 343 2.18 -11.43 -5.57
CA VAL A 343 2.78 -10.88 -6.80
C VAL A 343 4.28 -10.70 -6.59
N ARG A 344 5.08 -11.03 -7.61
CA ARG A 344 6.52 -10.86 -7.61
C ARG A 344 6.91 -9.39 -7.51
N SER A 345 8.04 -9.11 -6.86
CA SER A 345 8.50 -7.73 -6.61
C SER A 345 8.73 -6.92 -7.88
N ASP A 346 9.23 -7.56 -8.96
CA ASP A 346 9.48 -6.94 -10.26
C ASP A 346 8.20 -6.59 -11.05
N GLU A 347 7.07 -7.22 -10.73
CA GLU A 347 5.76 -6.98 -11.36
C GLU A 347 4.83 -6.11 -10.50
N LEU A 348 5.15 -5.95 -9.22
CA LEU A 348 4.28 -5.34 -8.21
C LEU A 348 3.85 -3.92 -8.59
N ALA A 349 4.75 -3.08 -9.05
CA ALA A 349 4.45 -1.70 -9.46
C ALA A 349 3.44 -1.65 -10.62
N ARG A 350 3.58 -2.55 -11.62
CA ARG A 350 2.66 -2.64 -12.76
C ARG A 350 1.28 -3.16 -12.35
N VAL A 351 1.25 -4.15 -11.46
CA VAL A 351 0.00 -4.70 -10.92
C VAL A 351 -0.74 -3.65 -10.10
N PHE A 352 -0.04 -2.88 -9.24
CA PHE A 352 -0.67 -1.80 -8.47
C PHE A 352 -1.18 -0.66 -9.36
N GLY A 353 -0.48 -0.31 -10.43
CA GLY A 353 -0.98 0.67 -11.40
C GLY A 353 -2.34 0.26 -12.01
N VAL A 354 -2.46 -1.01 -12.40
CA VAL A 354 -3.74 -1.56 -12.92
C VAL A 354 -4.79 -1.69 -11.81
N PHE A 355 -4.39 -2.13 -10.62
CA PHE A 355 -5.28 -2.24 -9.46
C PHE A 355 -5.96 -0.91 -9.16
N TRP A 356 -5.22 0.19 -9.05
CA TRP A 356 -5.78 1.51 -8.81
C TRP A 356 -6.66 2.02 -9.95
N ALA A 357 -6.31 1.68 -11.20
CA ALA A 357 -7.17 1.99 -12.35
C ALA A 357 -8.53 1.24 -12.26
N ILE A 358 -8.51 -0.04 -11.86
CA ILE A 358 -9.73 -0.83 -11.64
C ILE A 358 -10.55 -0.25 -10.49
N VAL A 359 -9.92 0.12 -9.38
CA VAL A 359 -10.56 0.77 -8.22
C VAL A 359 -11.29 2.05 -8.64
N LEU A 360 -10.59 2.97 -9.31
CA LEU A 360 -11.18 4.24 -9.77
C LEU A 360 -12.29 4.02 -10.81
N GLY A 361 -12.11 3.05 -11.71
CA GLY A 361 -13.13 2.66 -12.68
C GLY A 361 -14.38 2.09 -12.02
N ALA A 362 -14.22 1.24 -11.01
CA ALA A 362 -15.32 0.65 -10.25
C ALA A 362 -16.09 1.70 -9.45
N ILE A 363 -15.41 2.64 -8.78
CA ILE A 363 -16.02 3.80 -8.10
C ILE A 363 -16.85 4.61 -9.10
N SER A 364 -16.27 4.93 -10.25
CA SER A 364 -16.95 5.69 -11.31
C SER A 364 -18.21 4.97 -11.81
N LEU A 365 -18.12 3.66 -12.03
CA LEU A 365 -19.23 2.84 -12.47
C LEU A 365 -20.36 2.79 -11.43
N GLY A 366 -20.01 2.67 -10.14
CA GLY A 366 -20.98 2.71 -9.05
C GLY A 366 -21.73 4.04 -9.02
N ALA A 367 -21.02 5.16 -9.08
CA ALA A 367 -21.62 6.50 -9.13
C ALA A 367 -22.51 6.72 -10.37
N LEU A 368 -22.13 6.15 -11.51
CA LEU A 368 -22.88 6.24 -12.77
C LEU A 368 -24.18 5.43 -12.75
N ILE A 369 -24.13 4.19 -12.27
CA ILE A 369 -25.27 3.25 -12.38
C ILE A 369 -26.31 3.50 -11.27
N THR A 370 -25.91 3.95 -10.10
CA THR A 370 -26.81 4.08 -8.94
C THR A 370 -28.03 4.98 -9.19
N PRO A 371 -27.92 6.17 -9.81
CA PRO A 371 -29.09 6.98 -10.11
C PRO A 371 -30.14 6.25 -10.97
N GLN A 372 -29.70 5.45 -11.96
CA GLN A 372 -30.57 4.67 -12.82
C GLN A 372 -31.30 3.56 -12.06
N ILE A 373 -30.58 2.88 -11.14
CA ILE A 373 -31.17 1.86 -10.27
C ILE A 373 -32.22 2.52 -9.37
N VAL A 374 -31.88 3.65 -8.72
CA VAL A 374 -32.83 4.38 -7.86
C VAL A 374 -34.07 4.84 -8.65
N SER A 375 -33.90 5.31 -9.88
CA SER A 375 -35.03 5.73 -10.72
C SER A 375 -35.92 4.55 -11.17
N ALA A 376 -35.34 3.37 -11.39
CA ALA A 376 -36.05 2.19 -11.88
C ALA A 376 -36.84 1.46 -10.76
N ILE A 377 -36.26 1.31 -9.57
CA ILE A 377 -36.81 0.47 -8.49
C ILE A 377 -36.98 1.21 -7.16
N GLY A 378 -36.77 2.54 -7.15
CA GLY A 378 -36.84 3.38 -5.97
C GLY A 378 -35.64 3.22 -5.03
N LEU A 379 -35.56 4.13 -4.04
CA LEU A 379 -34.46 4.14 -3.08
C LEU A 379 -34.36 2.83 -2.28
N ASN A 380 -35.49 2.28 -1.84
CA ASN A 380 -35.52 1.04 -1.06
C ASN A 380 -34.98 -0.15 -1.89
N GLY A 381 -35.46 -0.29 -3.12
CA GLY A 381 -34.99 -1.35 -4.02
C GLY A 381 -33.49 -1.23 -4.27
N ALA A 382 -32.98 -0.01 -4.48
CA ALA A 382 -31.56 0.24 -4.66
C ALA A 382 -30.74 -0.16 -3.41
N LEU A 383 -31.19 0.23 -2.20
CA LEU A 383 -30.51 -0.14 -0.94
C LEU A 383 -30.47 -1.66 -0.75
N PHE A 384 -31.57 -2.38 -1.07
CA PHE A 384 -31.59 -3.84 -1.00
C PHE A 384 -30.68 -4.51 -2.02
N ILE A 385 -30.69 -4.05 -3.27
CA ILE A 385 -29.80 -4.62 -4.29
C ILE A 385 -28.34 -4.38 -3.89
N MET A 386 -27.98 -3.19 -3.39
CA MET A 386 -26.64 -2.87 -2.96
C MET A 386 -26.23 -3.59 -1.65
N ALA A 387 -27.17 -4.08 -0.88
CA ALA A 387 -26.90 -4.95 0.26
C ALA A 387 -26.68 -6.42 -0.18
N LEU A 388 -27.54 -6.94 -1.03
CA LEU A 388 -27.59 -8.39 -1.33
C LEU A 388 -26.71 -8.80 -2.49
N ALA A 389 -26.68 -8.05 -3.60
CA ALA A 389 -25.92 -8.46 -4.78
C ALA A 389 -24.39 -8.52 -4.51
N PRO A 390 -23.78 -7.53 -3.84
CA PRO A 390 -22.36 -7.62 -3.47
C PRO A 390 -22.06 -8.73 -2.45
N PHE A 391 -22.99 -9.02 -1.54
CA PHE A 391 -22.86 -10.13 -0.62
C PHE A 391 -22.81 -11.48 -1.37
N VAL A 392 -23.73 -11.69 -2.32
CA VAL A 392 -23.76 -12.90 -3.16
C VAL A 392 -22.47 -13.02 -3.99
N LEU A 393 -22.03 -11.91 -4.61
CA LEU A 393 -20.76 -11.89 -5.35
C LEU A 393 -19.56 -12.15 -4.43
N GLY A 394 -19.58 -11.63 -3.21
CA GLY A 394 -18.59 -11.91 -2.16
C GLY A 394 -18.52 -13.39 -1.80
N LEU A 395 -19.68 -14.06 -1.68
CA LEU A 395 -19.76 -15.51 -1.45
C LEU A 395 -19.14 -16.31 -2.60
N LEU A 396 -19.39 -15.91 -3.86
CA LEU A 396 -18.78 -16.54 -5.02
C LEU A 396 -17.25 -16.34 -5.01
N GLY A 397 -16.79 -15.15 -4.67
CA GLY A 397 -15.36 -14.85 -4.49
C GLY A 397 -14.72 -15.63 -3.35
N TYR A 398 -15.45 -15.84 -2.27
CA TYR A 398 -15.00 -16.61 -1.11
C TYR A 398 -14.56 -18.02 -1.47
N VAL A 399 -15.33 -18.72 -2.33
CA VAL A 399 -14.98 -20.10 -2.76
C VAL A 399 -13.60 -20.14 -3.44
N SER A 400 -13.30 -19.13 -4.25
CA SER A 400 -12.00 -19.02 -4.91
C SER A 400 -10.87 -18.71 -3.92
N LEU A 401 -11.10 -17.76 -3.00
CA LEU A 401 -10.12 -17.40 -1.97
C LEU A 401 -9.87 -18.51 -0.96
N HIS A 402 -10.91 -19.25 -0.56
CA HIS A 402 -10.76 -20.35 0.38
C HIS A 402 -9.90 -21.48 -0.19
N ARG A 403 -9.99 -21.75 -1.49
CA ARG A 403 -9.08 -22.69 -2.17
C ARG A 403 -7.63 -22.22 -2.13
N ILE A 404 -7.40 -20.92 -2.23
CA ILE A 404 -6.06 -20.31 -2.13
C ILE A 404 -5.54 -20.43 -0.70
N ASP A 405 -6.37 -20.13 0.32
CA ASP A 405 -6.00 -20.28 1.72
C ASP A 405 -5.63 -21.75 2.05
N LEU A 406 -6.40 -22.70 1.54
CA LEU A 406 -6.11 -24.14 1.72
C LEU A 406 -4.79 -24.54 1.05
N ALA A 407 -4.55 -24.08 -0.19
CA ALA A 407 -3.29 -24.36 -0.88
C ALA A 407 -2.09 -23.73 -0.14
N ALA A 408 -2.24 -22.50 0.34
CA ALA A 408 -1.23 -21.80 1.13
C ALA A 408 -0.98 -22.51 2.48
N ALA A 409 -2.03 -23.02 3.14
CA ALA A 409 -1.90 -23.78 4.39
C ALA A 409 -1.14 -25.08 4.16
N VAL A 410 -1.48 -25.84 3.13
CA VAL A 410 -0.78 -27.09 2.76
C VAL A 410 0.69 -26.81 2.45
N GLN A 411 0.99 -25.74 1.72
CA GLN A 411 2.37 -25.34 1.42
C GLN A 411 3.12 -24.92 2.70
N ALA A 412 2.48 -24.14 3.57
CA ALA A 412 3.07 -23.72 4.86
C ALA A 412 3.36 -24.91 5.76
N ASP A 413 2.45 -25.89 5.82
CA ASP A 413 2.65 -27.12 6.60
C ASP A 413 3.80 -27.98 6.02
N ALA A 414 3.92 -28.05 4.69
CA ALA A 414 5.04 -28.73 4.04
C ALA A 414 6.38 -28.03 4.30
N LEU A 415 6.39 -26.71 4.43
CA LEU A 415 7.60 -25.92 4.73
C LEU A 415 7.89 -25.83 6.24
N ALA A 416 6.96 -26.18 7.11
CA ALA A 416 7.09 -26.02 8.56
C ALA A 416 8.37 -26.66 9.15
N PRO A 417 8.80 -27.89 8.76
CA PRO A 417 10.05 -28.47 9.26
C PRO A 417 11.29 -27.65 8.85
N ARG A 418 11.31 -27.13 7.63
CA ARG A 418 12.41 -26.30 7.10
C ARG A 418 12.47 -24.94 7.79
N VAL A 419 11.30 -24.32 7.99
CA VAL A 419 11.18 -23.06 8.75
C VAL A 419 11.67 -23.26 10.19
N ALA A 420 11.26 -24.34 10.86
CA ALA A 420 11.69 -24.65 12.23
C ALA A 420 13.21 -24.86 12.35
N LEU A 421 13.85 -25.36 11.29
CA LEU A 421 15.31 -25.45 11.24
C LEU A 421 15.97 -24.07 11.11
N LEU A 422 15.46 -23.23 10.21
CA LEU A 422 15.96 -21.85 10.04
C LEU A 422 15.77 -21.00 11.32
N GLU A 423 14.67 -21.17 12.05
CA GLU A 423 14.40 -20.49 13.33
C GLU A 423 15.44 -20.83 14.43
N GLN A 424 16.11 -21.96 14.35
CA GLN A 424 17.15 -22.37 15.30
C GLN A 424 18.51 -21.69 15.04
N LEU A 425 18.71 -21.12 13.86
CA LEU A 425 19.96 -20.48 13.48
C LEU A 425 19.98 -19.02 14.00
N ASP A 426 21.07 -18.66 14.68
CA ASP A 426 21.28 -17.32 15.27
C ASP A 426 21.11 -16.18 14.24
N MET A 427 21.51 -16.43 13.01
CA MET A 427 21.37 -15.55 11.86
C MET A 427 19.91 -15.12 11.61
N PHE A 428 18.94 -15.99 11.86
CA PHE A 428 17.55 -15.77 11.52
C PHE A 428 16.63 -15.48 12.72
N VAL A 429 17.17 -15.31 13.93
CA VAL A 429 16.38 -15.08 15.18
C VAL A 429 15.45 -13.86 15.06
N SER A 430 15.86 -12.82 14.34
CA SER A 430 15.05 -11.61 14.12
C SER A 430 14.28 -11.61 12.80
N ALA A 431 14.41 -12.66 11.99
CA ALA A 431 13.73 -12.75 10.70
C ALA A 431 12.21 -12.95 10.87
N SER A 432 11.42 -12.27 10.05
CA SER A 432 9.98 -12.51 10.05
C SER A 432 9.66 -13.90 9.50
N ARG A 433 8.55 -14.50 9.96
CA ARG A 433 8.11 -15.81 9.47
C ARG A 433 7.96 -15.85 7.94
N LEU A 434 7.56 -14.76 7.31
CA LEU A 434 7.45 -14.65 5.85
C LEU A 434 8.80 -14.83 5.16
N VAL A 435 9.87 -14.24 5.72
CA VAL A 435 11.24 -14.43 5.21
C VAL A 435 11.66 -15.88 5.31
N LEU A 436 11.43 -16.50 6.47
CA LEU A 436 11.77 -17.89 6.70
C LEU A 436 11.01 -18.84 5.76
N GLU A 437 9.73 -18.59 5.52
CA GLU A 437 8.91 -19.37 4.57
C GLU A 437 9.41 -19.21 3.13
N ARG A 438 9.84 -18.00 2.71
CA ARG A 438 10.45 -17.77 1.40
C ARG A 438 11.80 -18.47 1.25
N LEU A 439 12.65 -18.39 2.26
CA LEU A 439 13.94 -19.09 2.27
C LEU A 439 13.76 -20.60 2.22
N ALA A 440 12.86 -21.13 3.06
CA ALA A 440 12.51 -22.55 3.10
C ALA A 440 11.92 -23.07 1.77
N ALA A 441 11.21 -22.22 1.03
CA ALA A 441 10.69 -22.56 -0.29
C ALA A 441 11.77 -22.53 -1.39
N ALA A 442 12.82 -21.73 -1.21
CA ALA A 442 13.93 -21.57 -2.17
C ALA A 442 15.08 -22.55 -1.91
N GLU A 443 15.08 -23.27 -0.78
CA GLU A 443 16.12 -24.23 -0.46
C GLU A 443 16.07 -25.46 -1.37
N SER A 444 17.25 -25.93 -1.78
CA SER A 444 17.45 -27.24 -2.45
C SER A 444 18.25 -28.16 -1.54
N GLU A 445 17.83 -29.41 -1.45
CA GLU A 445 18.53 -30.43 -0.65
C GLU A 445 19.73 -30.96 -1.43
N VAL A 446 20.88 -31.03 -0.76
CA VAL A 446 22.13 -31.54 -1.32
C VAL A 446 22.87 -32.33 -0.25
N ASP A 447 23.30 -33.53 -0.61
CA ASP A 447 24.01 -34.44 0.27
C ASP A 447 25.48 -34.54 -0.09
N PHE A 448 26.31 -34.63 0.93
CA PHE A 448 27.75 -34.75 0.76
C PHE A 448 28.30 -35.94 1.55
N PRO A 449 29.00 -36.90 0.88
CA PRO A 449 29.71 -37.98 1.56
C PRO A 449 30.93 -37.47 2.34
N PRO A 450 31.44 -38.23 3.31
CA PRO A 450 32.60 -37.83 4.09
C PRO A 450 33.82 -37.52 3.21
N SER A 451 34.64 -36.57 3.66
CA SER A 451 35.87 -36.12 3.00
C SER A 451 35.71 -35.36 1.67
N VAL A 452 34.46 -35.00 1.30
CA VAL A 452 34.18 -34.20 0.09
C VAL A 452 34.14 -32.72 0.48
N PRO A 453 34.87 -31.84 -0.26
CA PRO A 453 34.74 -30.41 -0.07
C PRO A 453 33.38 -29.93 -0.60
N ILE A 454 32.62 -29.20 0.25
CA ILE A 454 31.33 -28.61 -0.07
C ILE A 454 31.51 -27.25 -0.74
N VAL A 455 32.43 -26.45 -0.22
CA VAL A 455 32.90 -25.18 -0.82
C VAL A 455 34.41 -25.11 -0.71
N VAL A 456 35.06 -24.42 -1.66
CA VAL A 456 36.51 -24.29 -1.72
C VAL A 456 36.89 -22.81 -1.62
N GLU A 457 37.88 -22.48 -0.78
CA GLU A 457 38.41 -21.12 -0.62
C GLU A 457 38.83 -20.52 -1.96
N GLY A 458 38.36 -19.29 -2.25
CA GLY A 458 38.63 -18.57 -3.51
C GLY A 458 37.61 -18.79 -4.62
N ASP A 459 36.69 -19.79 -4.50
CA ASP A 459 35.64 -20.00 -5.49
C ASP A 459 34.56 -18.90 -5.42
N PRO A 460 33.78 -18.68 -6.49
CA PRO A 460 32.66 -17.76 -6.47
C PRO A 460 31.61 -18.14 -5.42
N SER A 461 31.05 -17.15 -4.71
CA SER A 461 30.03 -17.34 -3.67
C SER A 461 28.63 -17.15 -4.25
N ASP A 462 28.02 -18.23 -4.68
CA ASP A 462 26.69 -18.26 -5.31
C ASP A 462 25.54 -18.64 -4.38
N ALA A 463 25.83 -19.33 -3.28
CA ALA A 463 24.84 -19.84 -2.32
C ALA A 463 25.41 -19.94 -0.91
N MET A 464 24.54 -19.97 0.09
CA MET A 464 24.86 -20.41 1.44
C MET A 464 24.32 -21.83 1.69
N TYR A 465 24.82 -22.49 2.72
CA TYR A 465 24.44 -23.85 3.09
C TYR A 465 23.99 -23.90 4.55
N VAL A 466 22.87 -24.58 4.81
CA VAL A 466 22.40 -24.92 6.15
C VAL A 466 22.64 -26.42 6.36
N LEU A 467 23.45 -26.76 7.33
CA LEU A 467 23.75 -28.14 7.72
C LEU A 467 22.60 -28.70 8.54
N LYS A 468 21.87 -29.66 7.98
CA LYS A 468 20.72 -30.34 8.61
C LYS A 468 21.15 -31.51 9.49
N SER A 469 22.14 -32.27 9.02
CA SER A 469 22.73 -33.39 9.75
C SER A 469 24.21 -33.53 9.39
N GLY A 470 25.00 -34.09 10.31
CA GLY A 470 26.42 -34.32 10.13
C GLY A 470 27.31 -33.28 10.76
N GLU A 471 28.58 -33.31 10.37
CA GLU A 471 29.67 -32.47 10.89
C GLU A 471 30.57 -32.03 9.74
N VAL A 472 30.98 -30.75 9.72
CA VAL A 472 31.89 -30.18 8.71
C VAL A 472 33.09 -29.51 9.38
N GLU A 473 34.24 -29.53 8.71
CA GLU A 473 35.45 -28.80 9.07
C GLU A 473 35.60 -27.57 8.17
N VAL A 474 35.83 -26.42 8.81
CA VAL A 474 36.13 -25.15 8.13
C VAL A 474 37.61 -24.90 8.20
N ARG A 475 38.30 -24.85 7.05
CA ARG A 475 39.71 -24.64 6.91
C ARG A 475 40.00 -23.39 6.07
N SER A 476 41.03 -22.64 6.40
CA SER A 476 41.39 -21.42 5.67
C SER A 476 42.90 -21.24 5.71
N ARG A 477 43.44 -20.68 4.60
CA ARG A 477 44.87 -20.31 4.47
C ARG A 477 45.23 -18.98 5.13
N GLY A 478 44.22 -18.20 5.52
CA GLY A 478 44.39 -16.86 6.09
C GLY A 478 44.97 -15.86 5.09
N GLU A 479 45.12 -14.59 5.52
CA GLU A 479 45.60 -13.48 4.67
C GLU A 479 47.05 -13.67 4.15
N SER A 480 47.87 -14.45 4.81
CA SER A 480 49.28 -14.66 4.44
C SER A 480 49.53 -15.80 3.42
N GLY A 481 48.49 -16.50 2.97
CA GLY A 481 48.60 -17.58 1.99
C GLY A 481 49.38 -18.80 2.51
N GLY A 482 49.40 -19.04 3.80
CA GLY A 482 50.06 -20.16 4.48
C GLY A 482 49.39 -21.51 4.25
N PRO A 483 49.82 -22.59 4.92
CA PRO A 483 49.13 -23.86 4.89
C PRO A 483 47.68 -23.75 5.44
N GLU A 484 46.79 -24.59 4.92
CA GLU A 484 45.40 -24.63 5.41
C GLU A 484 45.36 -25.03 6.91
N GLU A 485 44.76 -24.18 7.72
CA GLU A 485 44.59 -24.43 9.15
C GLU A 485 43.10 -24.67 9.45
N LEU A 486 42.84 -25.59 10.37
CA LEU A 486 41.48 -25.80 10.91
C LEU A 486 41.04 -24.57 11.73
N ARG A 487 40.00 -23.89 11.30
CA ARG A 487 39.44 -22.72 11.98
C ARG A 487 38.28 -23.07 12.89
N ALA A 488 37.40 -23.97 12.44
CA ALA A 488 36.23 -24.38 13.19
C ALA A 488 35.74 -25.77 12.77
N THR A 489 35.04 -26.43 13.65
CA THR A 489 34.22 -27.60 13.36
C THR A 489 32.77 -27.26 13.65
N LEU A 490 31.90 -27.42 12.67
CA LEU A 490 30.48 -27.11 12.81
C LEU A 490 29.67 -28.42 12.87
N GLN A 491 28.77 -28.50 13.82
CA GLN A 491 27.80 -29.59 13.98
C GLN A 491 26.39 -29.09 13.69
N ALA A 492 25.56 -29.94 13.09
CA ALA A 492 24.17 -29.61 12.81
C ALA A 492 23.35 -29.37 14.10
N PRO A 493 22.44 -28.35 14.13
CA PRO A 493 22.17 -27.41 13.05
C PRO A 493 23.17 -26.26 12.99
N ALA A 494 23.72 -25.99 11.82
CA ALA A 494 24.67 -24.90 11.60
C ALA A 494 24.53 -24.34 10.16
N TYR A 495 25.22 -23.25 9.85
CA TYR A 495 25.27 -22.69 8.49
C TYR A 495 26.68 -22.21 8.15
N PHE A 496 26.97 -22.16 6.82
CA PHE A 496 28.25 -21.68 6.31
C PHE A 496 28.11 -21.15 4.88
N GLY A 497 29.12 -20.40 4.44
CA GLY A 497 29.16 -19.80 3.10
C GLY A 497 28.40 -18.48 2.97
N GLU A 498 27.78 -17.99 4.05
CA GLU A 498 27.04 -16.74 4.14
C GLU A 498 27.91 -15.51 3.93
N ILE A 499 29.16 -15.52 4.41
CA ILE A 499 30.08 -14.37 4.37
C ILE A 499 30.34 -13.96 2.93
N GLY A 500 30.67 -14.93 2.08
CA GLY A 500 30.96 -14.65 0.68
C GLY A 500 29.73 -14.17 -0.08
N VAL A 501 28.55 -14.72 0.20
CA VAL A 501 27.28 -14.30 -0.42
C VAL A 501 26.91 -12.88 0.02
N LEU A 502 26.87 -12.61 1.33
CA LEU A 502 26.48 -11.30 1.86
C LEU A 502 27.49 -10.20 1.55
N GLY A 503 28.79 -10.53 1.55
CA GLY A 503 29.88 -9.60 1.25
C GLY A 503 30.22 -9.45 -0.23
N HIS A 504 29.55 -10.17 -1.13
CA HIS A 504 29.94 -10.27 -2.54
C HIS A 504 31.42 -10.63 -2.73
N LEU A 505 31.95 -11.48 -1.82
CA LEU A 505 33.34 -11.91 -1.80
C LEU A 505 33.47 -13.36 -2.34
N PRO A 506 34.63 -13.78 -2.86
CA PRO A 506 34.92 -15.18 -3.03
C PRO A 506 34.78 -15.96 -1.72
N ARG A 507 34.68 -17.29 -1.79
CA ARG A 507 34.64 -18.15 -0.60
C ARG A 507 35.85 -17.88 0.29
N THR A 508 35.60 -17.56 1.54
CA THR A 508 36.60 -17.16 2.54
C THR A 508 37.28 -18.36 3.23
N ALA A 509 36.76 -19.57 3.01
CA ALA A 509 37.27 -20.80 3.59
C ALA A 509 36.85 -22.00 2.76
N THR A 510 37.60 -23.10 2.90
CA THR A 510 37.21 -24.44 2.43
C THR A 510 36.42 -25.15 3.51
N VAL A 511 35.24 -25.66 3.18
CA VAL A 511 34.41 -26.45 4.09
C VAL A 511 34.33 -27.90 3.59
N ILE A 512 34.76 -28.84 4.42
CA ILE A 512 34.87 -30.26 4.10
C ILE A 512 33.92 -31.06 4.98
N ALA A 513 33.15 -31.96 4.38
CA ALA A 513 32.31 -32.89 5.11
C ALA A 513 33.15 -33.87 5.94
N ARG A 514 32.99 -33.91 7.26
CA ARG A 514 33.68 -34.86 8.13
C ARG A 514 32.92 -36.18 8.25
N THR A 515 31.61 -36.09 8.26
CA THR A 515 30.69 -37.21 8.21
C THR A 515 29.81 -37.13 6.98
N TYR A 516 28.86 -38.02 6.79
CA TYR A 516 27.78 -37.82 5.83
C TYR A 516 26.96 -36.58 6.24
N CYS A 517 26.83 -35.60 5.34
CA CYS A 517 26.18 -34.33 5.61
C CYS A 517 24.97 -34.13 4.70
N GLU A 518 23.82 -33.88 5.31
CA GLU A 518 22.63 -33.39 4.61
C GLU A 518 22.59 -31.87 4.73
N CYS A 519 22.58 -31.16 3.62
CA CYS A 519 22.59 -29.70 3.57
C CYS A 519 21.41 -29.15 2.79
N ALA A 520 20.90 -28.00 3.24
CA ALA A 520 20.03 -27.15 2.43
C ALA A 520 20.86 -26.07 1.78
N ARG A 521 20.89 -26.02 0.44
CA ARG A 521 21.53 -24.97 -0.35
C ARG A 521 20.52 -23.86 -0.63
N ILE A 522 20.83 -22.62 -0.26
CA ILE A 522 20.04 -21.41 -0.50
C ILE A 522 20.84 -20.51 -1.43
N GLU A 523 20.30 -20.22 -2.62
CA GLU A 523 20.95 -19.33 -3.56
C GLU A 523 21.04 -17.90 -3.04
N GLY A 524 22.15 -17.21 -3.32
CA GLY A 524 22.40 -15.82 -2.89
C GLY A 524 21.30 -14.88 -3.35
N ALA A 525 20.81 -15.03 -4.59
CA ALA A 525 19.70 -14.24 -5.11
C ALA A 525 18.41 -14.39 -4.27
N ALA A 526 18.06 -15.62 -3.86
CA ALA A 526 16.90 -15.89 -3.02
C ALA A 526 17.09 -15.33 -1.59
N LEU A 527 18.30 -15.39 -1.05
CA LEU A 527 18.65 -14.79 0.24
C LEU A 527 18.46 -13.28 0.20
N PHE A 528 19.00 -12.59 -0.83
CA PHE A 528 18.84 -11.13 -0.98
C PHE A 528 17.39 -10.72 -1.24
N GLU A 529 16.65 -11.47 -2.06
CA GLU A 529 15.22 -11.19 -2.29
C GLU A 529 14.41 -11.29 -0.99
N ALA A 530 14.67 -12.31 -0.18
CA ALA A 530 14.01 -12.51 1.09
C ALA A 530 14.35 -11.40 2.10
N LEU A 531 15.61 -10.96 2.15
CA LEU A 531 16.07 -9.89 3.03
C LEU A 531 15.54 -8.52 2.60
N ASN A 532 15.54 -8.21 1.31
CA ASN A 532 15.04 -6.94 0.78
C ASN A 532 13.52 -6.78 0.97
N ALA A 533 12.78 -7.88 1.04
CA ALA A 533 11.33 -7.84 1.26
C ALA A 533 10.91 -7.33 2.66
N THR A 534 11.83 -7.35 3.63
CA THR A 534 11.54 -6.96 5.03
C THR A 534 12.43 -5.84 5.57
N GLY A 535 13.36 -5.34 4.77
CA GLY A 535 14.48 -4.50 5.20
C GLY A 535 15.60 -5.35 5.84
N PRO A 536 16.88 -4.99 5.64
CA PRO A 536 18.00 -5.69 6.25
C PRO A 536 17.85 -5.62 7.78
N SER A 537 17.72 -6.76 8.45
CA SER A 537 17.82 -6.76 9.89
C SER A 537 19.27 -6.44 10.25
N ALA A 538 19.48 -5.37 11.02
CA ALA A 538 20.81 -4.95 11.49
C ALA A 538 21.59 -6.13 12.11
N SER A 539 20.89 -7.07 12.76
CA SER A 539 21.47 -8.26 13.35
C SER A 539 22.12 -9.23 12.36
N LEU A 540 21.57 -9.38 11.15
CA LEU A 540 22.14 -10.25 10.10
C LEU A 540 23.47 -9.73 9.62
N MET A 541 23.55 -8.43 9.39
CA MET A 541 24.75 -7.76 8.94
C MET A 541 25.81 -7.68 10.05
N ASP A 542 25.38 -7.44 11.29
CA ASP A 542 26.28 -7.45 12.46
C ASP A 542 26.90 -8.82 12.70
N ILE A 543 26.15 -9.91 12.52
CA ILE A 543 26.67 -11.29 12.66
C ILE A 543 27.66 -11.62 11.53
N ALA A 544 27.33 -11.29 10.28
CA ALA A 544 28.22 -11.49 9.14
C ALA A 544 29.52 -10.68 9.28
N THR A 545 29.43 -9.42 9.69
CA THR A 545 30.57 -8.52 9.97
C THR A 545 31.43 -9.04 11.12
N SER A 546 30.81 -9.49 12.21
CA SER A 546 31.52 -10.06 13.35
C SER A 546 32.30 -11.34 12.98
N ARG A 547 31.73 -12.23 12.17
CA ARG A 547 32.42 -13.44 11.71
C ARG A 547 33.54 -13.11 10.71
N LEU A 548 33.31 -12.12 9.84
CA LEU A 548 34.34 -11.67 8.90
C LEU A 548 35.54 -11.06 9.64
N SER A 549 35.30 -10.19 10.63
CA SER A 549 36.35 -9.55 11.40
C SER A 549 37.20 -10.52 12.23
N VAL A 550 36.62 -11.67 12.61
CA VAL A 550 37.36 -12.76 13.27
C VAL A 550 38.19 -13.56 12.26
N ALA A 551 37.67 -13.78 11.05
CA ALA A 551 38.34 -14.56 10.01
C ALA A 551 39.41 -13.74 9.22
N TYR A 552 39.13 -12.46 9.00
CA TYR A 552 39.94 -11.53 8.20
C TYR A 552 39.93 -10.14 8.87
N PRO A 553 40.79 -9.88 9.87
CA PRO A 553 40.81 -8.62 10.62
C PRO A 553 41.07 -7.36 9.78
N SER A 554 41.68 -7.52 8.60
CA SER A 554 42.00 -6.42 7.66
C SER A 554 40.92 -6.15 6.61
N GLN A 555 39.91 -7.02 6.47
CA GLN A 555 38.81 -6.84 5.51
C GLN A 555 37.57 -6.28 6.18
N GLU A 556 37.20 -5.04 5.85
CA GLU A 556 35.88 -4.51 6.11
C GLU A 556 34.94 -4.99 5.01
N LEU A 557 33.69 -5.36 5.36
CA LEU A 557 32.64 -5.56 4.39
C LEU A 557 32.43 -4.23 3.65
N GLY A 558 33.02 -4.12 2.46
CA GLY A 558 32.88 -2.95 1.60
C GLY A 558 31.45 -2.87 1.07
N TYR A 559 30.62 -2.10 1.76
CA TYR A 559 29.35 -1.64 1.20
C TYR A 559 29.66 -0.52 0.20
N GLU A 560 29.87 -0.84 -1.05
CA GLU A 560 29.48 0.06 -2.12
C GLU A 560 27.95 0.06 -2.13
N THR A 561 27.36 1.04 -1.41
CA THR A 561 26.00 1.48 -1.72
C THR A 561 25.95 1.68 -3.22
N ALA A 562 25.10 0.93 -3.92
CA ALA A 562 24.76 1.19 -5.31
C ALA A 562 24.07 2.56 -5.40
N ALA A 563 24.89 3.61 -5.30
CA ALA A 563 24.61 5.01 -5.49
C ALA A 563 25.65 5.54 -6.47
N ASP A 564 25.59 5.04 -7.72
CA ASP A 564 26.05 5.73 -8.92
C ASP A 564 25.06 5.45 -10.07
#